data_5ceb951acbe27ddd98ccb4b00cd6dc5d
#
_entry.id   5ceb951acbe27ddd98ccb4b00cd6dc5d
#
_cell.length_a   1.000
_cell.length_b   1.000
_cell.length_c   1.000
_cell.angle_alpha   90.00
_cell.angle_beta   90.00
_cell.angle_gamma   90.00
#
_symmetry.space_group_name_H-M   'P 1'
#
loop_
_entity.id
_entity.type
_entity.pdbx_description
1 polymer ?
#
loop_
_entity_poly.entity_id
_entity_poly.type
_entity_poly.pdbx_seq_one_letter_code
_entity_poly.pdbx_strand_id
1 'polypeptide(L)' 'MEDITNKLEHAKILINQMIGSHQGTPESATQYAIHQLGLPQDVASSLIQYANQVNK' A
#
# COMPACT_ATOMS: atom_id res chain seq x y z
N MET A 1 10.92 -17.87 -6.71
CA MET A 1 10.57 -16.62 -7.40
C MET A 1 9.39 -15.98 -6.69
N GLU A 2 9.54 -14.74 -6.27
CA GLU A 2 8.45 -14.07 -5.57
C GLU A 2 7.37 -13.62 -6.53
N ASP A 3 6.15 -13.92 -6.15
CA ASP A 3 4.98 -13.52 -6.91
C ASP A 3 4.62 -12.08 -6.53
N ILE A 4 4.33 -11.26 -7.53
CA ILE A 4 3.90 -9.89 -7.28
C ILE A 4 2.62 -9.85 -6.44
N THR A 5 1.80 -10.89 -6.53
CA THR A 5 0.60 -11.00 -5.72
C THR A 5 0.92 -10.98 -4.23
N ASN A 6 1.98 -11.70 -3.83
CA ASN A 6 2.41 -11.70 -2.42
C ASN A 6 2.87 -10.33 -1.98
N LYS A 7 3.57 -9.61 -2.85
CA LYS A 7 4.01 -8.26 -2.53
C LYS A 7 2.84 -7.30 -2.40
N LEU A 8 1.85 -7.44 -3.27
CA LEU A 8 0.65 -6.61 -3.21
C LEU A 8 -0.11 -6.84 -1.90
N GLU A 9 -0.22 -8.10 -1.49
CA GLU A 9 -0.88 -8.41 -0.21
C GLU A 9 -0.11 -7.81 0.96
N HIS A 10 1.20 -7.91 0.92
CA HIS A 10 2.04 -7.33 1.96
C HIS A 10 1.88 -5.80 1.99
N ALA A 11 1.81 -5.18 0.81
CA ALA A 11 1.60 -3.74 0.71
C ALA A 11 0.27 -3.33 1.35
N LYS A 12 -0.77 -4.12 1.13
CA LYS A 12 -2.07 -3.84 1.74
C LYS A 12 -2.01 -3.89 3.25
N ILE A 13 -1.27 -4.86 3.79
CA ILE A 13 -1.09 -4.97 5.23
C ILE A 13 -0.37 -3.72 5.77
N LEU A 14 0.70 -3.30 5.12
CA LEU A 14 1.42 -2.10 5.53
C LEU A 14 0.54 -0.86 5.48
N ILE A 15 -0.22 -0.71 4.41
CA ILE A 15 -1.12 0.42 4.26
C ILE A 15 -2.16 0.43 5.36
N ASN A 16 -2.75 -0.74 5.65
CA ASN A 16 -3.71 -0.87 6.74
C ASN A 16 -3.13 -0.44 8.07
N GLN A 17 -1.91 -0.87 8.37
CA GLN A 17 -1.26 -0.53 9.62
C GLN A 17 -1.00 0.96 9.72
N MET A 18 -0.54 1.57 8.64
CA MET A 18 -0.25 2.99 8.65
C MET A 18 -1.51 3.84 8.80
N ILE A 19 -2.56 3.50 8.07
CA ILE A 19 -3.81 4.23 8.14
C ILE A 19 -4.47 4.01 9.51
N GLY A 20 -4.44 2.80 9.99
CA GLY A 20 -4.99 2.46 11.29
C GLY A 20 -4.32 3.17 12.44
N SER A 21 -3.03 3.50 12.31
CA SER A 21 -2.30 4.25 13.32
C SER A 21 -2.27 5.75 13.02
N HIS A 22 -2.98 6.20 12.01
CA HIS A 22 -3.00 7.61 11.60
C HIS A 22 -1.61 8.14 11.25
N GLN A 23 -0.80 7.32 10.58
CA GLN A 23 0.57 7.67 10.21
C GLN A 23 0.65 8.08 8.76
N GLY A 24 -0.09 9.09 8.37
CA GLY A 24 -0.02 9.62 7.04
C GLY A 24 -1.33 9.50 6.28
N THR A 25 -1.30 9.93 5.04
CA THR A 25 -2.46 9.88 4.15
C THR A 25 -2.47 8.56 3.39
N PRO A 26 -3.60 8.18 2.78
CA PRO A 26 -3.63 6.99 1.93
C PRO A 26 -2.55 7.00 0.84
N GLU A 27 -2.33 8.16 0.24
CA GLU A 27 -1.32 8.29 -0.80
C GLU A 27 0.08 8.09 -0.24
N SER A 28 0.36 8.69 0.90
CA SER A 28 1.65 8.58 1.55
C SER A 28 1.93 7.13 1.97
N ALA A 29 0.95 6.46 2.54
CA ALA A 29 1.08 5.07 2.93
C ALA A 29 1.36 4.18 1.73
N THR A 30 0.69 4.45 0.62
CA THR A 30 0.87 3.69 -0.61
C THR A 30 2.30 3.84 -1.13
N GLN A 31 2.80 5.07 -1.17
CA GLN A 31 4.16 5.31 -1.65
C GLN A 31 5.20 4.65 -0.74
N TYR A 32 4.96 4.68 0.56
CA TYR A 32 5.85 4.00 1.48
C TYR A 32 5.89 2.49 1.21
N ALA A 33 4.73 1.89 1.02
CA ALA A 33 4.66 0.45 0.75
C ALA A 33 5.36 0.10 -0.57
N ILE A 34 5.17 0.92 -1.60
CA ILE A 34 5.81 0.70 -2.88
C ILE A 34 7.33 0.73 -2.73
N HIS A 35 7.84 1.70 -1.98
CA HIS A 35 9.27 1.83 -1.74
C HIS A 35 9.83 0.65 -0.96
N GLN A 36 9.14 0.25 0.09
CA GLN A 36 9.61 -0.82 0.97
C GLN A 36 9.67 -2.16 0.27
N LEU A 37 8.73 -2.40 -0.62
CA LEU A 37 8.61 -3.71 -1.28
C LEU A 37 9.16 -3.71 -2.70
N GLY A 38 9.61 -2.57 -3.19
CA GLY A 38 10.13 -2.48 -4.55
C GLY A 38 9.08 -2.74 -5.61
N LEU A 39 7.86 -2.28 -5.36
CA LEU A 39 6.77 -2.47 -6.31
C LEU A 39 6.84 -1.46 -7.45
N PRO A 40 6.34 -1.82 -8.64
CA PRO A 40 6.27 -0.85 -9.74
C PRO A 40 5.20 0.20 -9.48
N GLN A 41 5.35 1.38 -10.07
CA GLN A 41 4.36 2.44 -9.93
C GLN A 41 3.02 2.08 -10.57
N ASP A 42 3.01 1.10 -11.44
CA ASP A 42 1.78 0.65 -12.10
C ASP A 42 0.72 0.20 -11.09
N VAL A 43 1.13 -0.29 -9.93
CA VAL A 43 0.19 -0.75 -8.92
C VAL A 43 -0.22 0.36 -7.95
N ALA A 44 0.36 1.55 -8.07
CA ALA A 44 0.07 2.64 -7.15
C ALA A 44 -1.41 3.01 -7.16
N SER A 45 -2.00 3.11 -8.35
CA SER A 45 -3.42 3.46 -8.49
C SER A 45 -4.31 2.51 -7.70
N SER A 46 -4.09 1.21 -7.89
CA SER A 46 -4.90 0.20 -7.20
C SER A 46 -4.71 0.27 -5.71
N LEU A 47 -3.48 0.46 -5.26
CA LEU A 47 -3.20 0.53 -3.83
C LEU A 47 -3.76 1.79 -3.20
N ILE A 48 -3.74 2.92 -3.93
CA ILE A 48 -4.34 4.16 -3.44
C ILE A 48 -5.84 4.00 -3.29
N GLN A 49 -6.50 3.35 -4.25
CA GLN A 49 -7.93 3.09 -4.14
C GLN A 49 -8.24 2.23 -2.92
N TYR A 50 -7.44 1.19 -2.69
CA TYR A 50 -7.58 0.35 -1.52
C TYR A 50 -7.41 1.18 -0.24
N ALA A 51 -6.38 2.00 -0.20
CA ALA A 51 -6.09 2.82 0.97
C ALA A 51 -7.24 3.80 1.26
N ASN A 52 -7.82 4.38 0.22
CA ASN A 52 -8.95 5.28 0.39
C ASN A 52 -10.16 4.57 0.98
N GLN A 53 -10.37 3.31 0.58
CA GLN A 53 -11.47 2.53 1.13
C GLN A 53 -11.25 2.21 2.60
N VAL A 54 -10.01 1.87 2.96
CA VAL A 54 -9.66 1.57 4.34
C VAL A 54 -9.80 2.80 5.22
N ASN A 55 -9.52 3.97 4.65
CA ASN A 55 -9.54 5.23 5.40
C ASN A 55 -10.95 5.73 5.73
N LYS A 56 -11.98 5.11 5.21
CA LYS A 56 -13.35 5.54 5.48
C LYS A 56 -13.82 5.22 6.89
#